data_8fda8e47b75258d96fcadb7f94c75b44
#
_entry.id   8fda8e47b75258d96fcadb7f94c75b44
#
_cell.length_a   1.000
_cell.length_b   1.000
_cell.length_c   1.000
_cell.angle_alpha   90.00
_cell.angle_beta   90.00
_cell.angle_gamma   90.00
#
_symmetry.space_group_name_H-M   'P 1'
#
loop_
_entity.id
_entity.type
_entity.pdbx_description
1 polymer ?
#
loop_
_entity_poly.entity_id
_entity_poly.type
_entity_poly.pdbx_seq_one_letter_code
_entity_poly.pdbx_strand_id
1 'polypeptide(L)'
;MATTSSGGEPAHATADREIVLSRVIGAPRELVFEAFTQIRHLSRWWGPEGFTTTTRSFEFRVGGEWDFVMHGPDGTDYQEWITWREIVPPERIALLHGESRDDPNAFDSALTFEPAGEQTRIVMRTVFPTKELRDEAVEKYHAIEGGEQTLGNLAAYLAETTQEGTVR
;
A
#
# COMPACT_ATOMS: atom_id res chain seq x y z
N MET A 1 -24.89 1.72 20.54
CA MET A 1 -24.69 1.44 20.29
C MET A 1 -24.15 0.88 19.77
N ALA A 2 -23.86 0.60 19.63
CA ALA A 2 -23.30 0.16 19.21
C ALA A 2 -22.91 -0.15 18.45
N THR A 3 -22.78 -0.31 18.07
CA THR A 3 -22.47 -0.56 17.35
C THR A 3 -21.76 -0.94 16.76
N THR A 4 -21.36 -1.25 16.60
CA THR A 4 -20.65 -1.41 16.13
C THR A 4 -20.38 -2.04 15.37
N SER A 5 -20.21 -2.19 14.99
CA SER A 5 -19.91 -2.43 14.24
C SER A 5 -19.49 -3.40 13.59
N SER A 6 -19.67 -3.71 12.97
CA SER A 6 -19.41 -4.63 12.07
C SER A 6 -18.02 -4.78 11.83
N GLY A 7 -17.38 -5.40 12.57
CA GLY A 7 -16.12 -5.83 12.30
C GLY A 7 -15.02 -4.82 12.31
N GLY A 8 -15.23 -3.73 12.73
CA GLY A 8 -14.18 -2.76 12.74
C GLY A 8 -14.25 -1.88 13.94
N GLU A 9 -13.14 -1.31 14.28
CA GLU A 9 -13.12 -0.28 15.31
C GLU A 9 -13.79 0.97 14.75
N PRO A 10 -14.47 1.76 15.58
CA PRO A 10 -14.95 3.07 15.12
C PRO A 10 -13.77 3.88 14.58
N ALA A 11 -14.04 4.68 13.55
CA ALA A 11 -12.99 5.45 12.89
C ALA A 11 -12.19 6.29 13.88
N HIS A 12 -12.86 6.92 14.85
CA HIS A 12 -12.14 7.78 15.81
C HIS A 12 -11.35 7.00 16.84
N ALA A 13 -11.59 5.68 16.99
CA ALA A 13 -10.84 4.88 17.93
C ALA A 13 -9.38 4.68 17.50
N THR A 14 -9.10 4.83 16.22
CA THR A 14 -7.75 4.65 15.70
C THR A 14 -7.12 5.96 15.26
N ALA A 15 -7.79 7.08 15.49
CA ALA A 15 -7.38 8.37 14.91
C ALA A 15 -5.96 8.77 15.26
N ASP A 16 -5.48 8.44 16.47
CA ASP A 16 -4.15 8.85 16.89
C ASP A 16 -3.05 7.87 16.47
N ARG A 17 -3.42 6.78 15.82
CA ARG A 17 -2.45 5.77 15.38
C ARG A 17 -2.65 5.38 13.92
N GLU A 18 -3.24 6.27 13.13
CA GLU A 18 -3.41 5.98 11.70
C GLU A 18 -2.83 7.08 10.83
N ILE A 19 -2.57 6.71 9.58
CA ILE A 19 -2.17 7.63 8.52
C ILE A 19 -3.13 7.39 7.37
N VAL A 20 -3.75 8.46 6.85
CA VAL A 20 -4.65 8.34 5.70
C VAL A 20 -4.12 9.22 4.59
N LEU A 21 -3.82 8.61 3.44
CA LEU A 21 -3.34 9.32 2.27
C LEU A 21 -4.28 9.03 1.11
N SER A 22 -4.38 9.96 0.17
CA SER A 22 -5.18 9.72 -1.02
C SER A 22 -4.58 10.43 -2.21
N ARG A 23 -4.89 9.91 -3.39
CA ARG A 23 -4.41 10.49 -4.64
C ARG A 23 -5.34 10.08 -5.77
N VAL A 24 -5.55 10.99 -6.72
CA VAL A 24 -6.26 10.66 -7.94
C VAL A 24 -5.25 10.15 -8.96
N ILE A 25 -5.53 8.97 -9.49
CA ILE A 25 -4.67 8.28 -10.46
C ILE A 25 -5.38 8.36 -11.80
N GLY A 26 -4.64 8.74 -12.85
CA GLY A 26 -5.22 8.95 -14.18
C GLY A 26 -5.44 7.66 -14.96
N ALA A 27 -6.14 6.70 -14.35
CA ALA A 27 -6.44 5.41 -14.98
C ALA A 27 -7.69 4.84 -14.32
N PRO A 28 -8.45 3.99 -15.03
CA PRO A 28 -9.63 3.35 -14.42
C PRO A 28 -9.24 2.34 -13.36
N ARG A 29 -10.19 2.05 -12.47
CA ARG A 29 -9.94 1.18 -11.31
C ARG A 29 -9.33 -0.16 -11.67
N GLU A 30 -9.77 -0.74 -12.76
CA GLU A 30 -9.28 -2.05 -13.18
C GLU A 30 -7.78 -2.04 -13.42
N LEU A 31 -7.28 -0.98 -14.04
CA LEU A 31 -5.85 -0.86 -14.30
C LEU A 31 -5.07 -0.55 -13.04
N VAL A 32 -5.62 0.32 -12.19
CA VAL A 32 -4.96 0.65 -10.92
C VAL A 32 -4.86 -0.60 -10.04
N PHE A 33 -5.96 -1.34 -9.95
CA PHE A 33 -5.97 -2.57 -9.16
C PHE A 33 -4.98 -3.60 -9.73
N GLU A 34 -4.95 -3.75 -11.04
CA GLU A 34 -4.06 -4.72 -11.68
C GLU A 34 -2.59 -4.46 -11.36
N ALA A 35 -2.22 -3.20 -11.14
CA ALA A 35 -0.85 -2.86 -10.81
C ALA A 35 -0.37 -3.50 -9.50
N PHE A 36 -1.29 -4.00 -8.67
CA PHE A 36 -0.98 -4.68 -7.43
C PHE A 36 -0.94 -6.21 -7.57
N THR A 37 -1.51 -6.75 -8.64
CA THR A 37 -1.79 -8.20 -8.70
C THR A 37 -0.64 -9.05 -9.21
N GLN A 38 0.35 -8.45 -9.84
CA GLN A 38 1.47 -9.17 -10.42
C GLN A 38 2.77 -8.52 -10.00
N ILE A 39 3.72 -9.38 -9.62
CA ILE A 39 4.98 -8.86 -9.10
C ILE A 39 5.76 -8.06 -10.14
N ARG A 40 5.62 -8.39 -11.42
CA ARG A 40 6.31 -7.64 -12.48
C ARG A 40 5.84 -6.19 -12.57
N HIS A 41 4.61 -5.92 -12.11
CA HIS A 41 4.10 -4.55 -12.01
C HIS A 41 4.46 -3.96 -10.65
N LEU A 42 4.11 -4.68 -9.59
CA LEU A 42 4.22 -4.17 -8.22
C LEU A 42 5.65 -3.76 -7.87
N SER A 43 6.63 -4.54 -8.29
CA SER A 43 8.01 -4.25 -7.96
C SER A 43 8.57 -3.03 -8.70
N ARG A 44 7.86 -2.54 -9.71
CA ARG A 44 8.34 -1.39 -10.49
C ARG A 44 8.02 -0.05 -9.83
N TRP A 45 6.98 -0.01 -9.01
CA TRP A 45 6.54 1.28 -8.44
C TRP A 45 6.47 1.28 -6.93
N TRP A 46 6.50 0.12 -6.28
CA TRP A 46 6.34 0.03 -4.83
C TRP A 46 7.51 0.71 -4.10
N GLY A 47 7.16 1.48 -3.05
CA GLY A 47 8.16 2.12 -2.21
C GLY A 47 8.37 3.59 -2.53
N PRO A 48 9.05 4.31 -1.63
CA PRO A 48 9.36 5.72 -1.83
C PRO A 48 10.36 5.90 -2.97
N GLU A 49 10.55 7.16 -3.37
CA GLU A 49 11.49 7.50 -4.44
C GLU A 49 12.90 7.01 -4.09
N GLY A 50 13.56 6.45 -5.08
CA GLY A 50 14.94 5.98 -4.92
C GLY A 50 15.06 4.59 -4.35
N PHE A 51 13.95 3.96 -3.94
CA PHE A 51 13.98 2.59 -3.44
C PHE A 51 13.78 1.60 -4.58
N THR A 52 14.41 0.44 -4.44
CA THR A 52 14.18 -0.69 -5.34
C THR A 52 13.80 -1.90 -4.50
N THR A 53 13.26 -2.92 -5.15
CA THR A 53 12.69 -4.07 -4.46
C THR A 53 13.25 -5.37 -5.02
N THR A 54 13.67 -6.27 -4.13
CA THR A 54 14.01 -7.65 -4.50
C THR A 54 12.99 -8.57 -3.84
N THR A 55 12.31 -9.39 -4.63
CA THR A 55 11.24 -10.27 -4.14
C THR A 55 11.78 -11.69 -3.99
N ARG A 56 11.53 -12.29 -2.82
CA ARG A 56 11.85 -13.69 -2.57
C ARG A 56 10.67 -14.60 -2.89
N SER A 57 9.45 -14.16 -2.55
CA SER A 57 8.25 -14.92 -2.90
C SER A 57 7.06 -13.98 -2.95
N PHE A 58 6.08 -14.35 -3.76
CA PHE A 58 4.91 -13.51 -3.95
C PHE A 58 3.71 -14.38 -4.35
N GLU A 59 2.65 -14.33 -3.54
CA GLU A 59 1.39 -14.98 -3.86
C GLU A 59 0.25 -14.00 -3.57
N PHE A 60 -0.36 -13.50 -4.62
CA PHE A 60 -1.43 -12.52 -4.46
C PHE A 60 -2.77 -13.22 -4.35
N ARG A 61 -3.09 -13.64 -3.13
CA ARG A 61 -4.37 -14.25 -2.76
C ARG A 61 -4.57 -14.01 -1.27
N VAL A 62 -5.81 -14.09 -0.81
CA VAL A 62 -6.08 -13.93 0.62
C VAL A 62 -5.31 -15.01 1.37
N GLY A 63 -4.52 -14.58 2.36
CA GLY A 63 -3.64 -15.47 3.10
C GLY A 63 -2.28 -15.68 2.44
N GLY A 64 -2.10 -15.23 1.21
CA GLY A 64 -0.82 -15.28 0.54
C GLY A 64 0.13 -14.22 1.07
N GLU A 65 1.41 -14.34 0.72
CA GLU A 65 2.44 -13.48 1.31
C GLU A 65 3.37 -12.93 0.24
N TRP A 66 3.91 -11.77 0.53
CA TRP A 66 4.96 -11.16 -0.28
C TRP A 66 6.16 -10.95 0.65
N ASP A 67 7.23 -11.71 0.37
CA ASP A 67 8.47 -11.67 1.14
C ASP A 67 9.49 -10.94 0.27
N PHE A 68 9.97 -9.78 0.74
CA PHE A 68 10.81 -8.95 -0.11
C PHE A 68 11.75 -8.08 0.72
N VAL A 69 12.72 -7.50 0.02
CA VAL A 69 13.67 -6.55 0.60
C VAL A 69 13.55 -5.25 -0.18
N MET A 70 13.46 -4.15 0.54
CA MET A 70 13.53 -2.84 -0.09
C MET A 70 14.92 -2.29 0.11
N HIS A 71 15.51 -1.82 -0.99
CA HIS A 71 16.86 -1.26 -0.99
C HIS A 71 16.76 0.26 -1.04
N GLY A 72 17.20 0.92 0.02
CA GLY A 72 17.19 2.37 0.07
C GLY A 72 18.30 2.98 -0.78
N PRO A 73 18.13 4.25 -1.15
CA PRO A 73 19.14 4.93 -1.97
C PRO A 73 20.48 5.11 -1.26
N ASP A 74 20.49 5.00 0.08
CA ASP A 74 21.71 5.10 0.86
C ASP A 74 22.41 3.77 1.08
N GLY A 75 21.90 2.69 0.46
CA GLY A 75 22.45 1.35 0.60
C GLY A 75 21.89 0.54 1.75
N THR A 76 20.93 1.09 2.49
CA THR A 76 20.30 0.36 3.58
C THR A 76 19.25 -0.59 3.05
N ASP A 77 19.27 -1.85 3.51
CA ASP A 77 18.28 -2.85 3.12
C ASP A 77 17.25 -3.01 4.24
N TYR A 78 15.98 -3.08 3.84
CA TYR A 78 14.87 -3.24 4.77
C TYR A 78 14.14 -4.53 4.46
N GLN A 79 14.08 -5.43 5.45
CA GLN A 79 13.30 -6.67 5.32
C GLN A 79 11.83 -6.32 5.42
N GLU A 80 11.04 -6.87 4.49
CA GLU A 80 9.61 -6.56 4.42
C GLU A 80 8.81 -7.83 4.28
N TRP A 81 7.60 -7.82 4.84
CA TRP A 81 6.69 -8.97 4.78
C TRP A 81 5.27 -8.48 4.74
N ILE A 82 4.54 -8.82 3.68
CA ILE A 82 3.13 -8.46 3.57
C ILE A 82 2.30 -9.75 3.51
N THR A 83 1.22 -9.77 4.27
CA THR A 83 0.20 -10.82 4.19
C THR A 83 -1.07 -10.19 3.66
N TRP A 84 -1.61 -10.75 2.57
CA TRP A 84 -2.82 -10.23 1.96
C TRP A 84 -4.02 -10.69 2.77
N ARG A 85 -4.83 -9.76 3.25
CA ARG A 85 -5.96 -10.05 4.13
C ARG A 85 -7.30 -10.00 3.43
N GLU A 86 -7.44 -9.10 2.44
CA GLU A 86 -8.69 -8.93 1.73
C GLU A 86 -8.38 -8.50 0.31
N ILE A 87 -9.05 -9.11 -0.67
CA ILE A 87 -8.84 -8.76 -2.07
C ILE A 87 -10.23 -8.76 -2.72
N VAL A 88 -10.71 -7.57 -3.07
CA VAL A 88 -12.03 -7.38 -3.68
C VAL A 88 -11.84 -6.56 -4.95
N PRO A 89 -11.60 -7.22 -6.10
CA PRO A 89 -11.36 -6.48 -7.34
C PRO A 89 -12.62 -5.78 -7.83
N PRO A 90 -12.52 -4.58 -8.35
CA PRO A 90 -11.37 -3.69 -8.36
C PRO A 90 -11.45 -2.64 -7.24
N GLU A 91 -12.05 -2.99 -6.10
CA GLU A 91 -12.49 -2.04 -5.09
C GLU A 91 -11.58 -1.91 -3.88
N ARG A 92 -10.96 -3.02 -3.45
CA ARG A 92 -10.29 -2.97 -2.16
C ARG A 92 -9.22 -4.03 -2.01
N ILE A 93 -8.12 -3.64 -1.37
CA ILE A 93 -7.07 -4.57 -0.94
C ILE A 93 -6.74 -4.20 0.50
N ALA A 94 -6.75 -5.20 1.38
CA ALA A 94 -6.31 -5.00 2.77
C ALA A 94 -5.15 -5.94 3.04
N LEU A 95 -4.19 -5.48 3.84
CA LEU A 95 -2.96 -6.23 4.07
C LEU A 95 -2.41 -5.95 5.46
N LEU A 96 -1.58 -6.86 5.93
CA LEU A 96 -0.78 -6.68 7.13
C LEU A 96 0.66 -6.56 6.69
N HIS A 97 1.38 -5.56 7.16
CA HIS A 97 2.73 -5.24 6.70
C HIS A 97 3.68 -5.17 7.89
N GLY A 98 4.71 -5.97 7.87
CA GLY A 98 5.73 -5.98 8.90
C GLY A 98 7.09 -6.28 8.30
N GLU A 99 8.04 -6.63 9.18
CA GLU A 99 9.40 -6.98 8.75
C GLU A 99 9.57 -8.48 8.60
N SER A 100 8.66 -9.24 9.20
CA SER A 100 8.68 -10.70 9.16
C SER A 100 7.26 -11.21 9.32
N ARG A 101 7.08 -12.52 9.10
CA ARG A 101 5.74 -13.12 9.15
C ARG A 101 5.01 -12.86 10.48
N ASP A 102 5.73 -12.91 11.58
CA ASP A 102 5.12 -12.80 12.90
C ASP A 102 5.55 -11.52 13.63
N ASP A 103 5.77 -10.46 12.89
CA ASP A 103 6.20 -9.19 13.46
C ASP A 103 5.11 -8.61 14.38
N PRO A 104 5.37 -8.48 15.69
CA PRO A 104 4.37 -7.93 16.60
C PRO A 104 4.08 -6.45 16.35
N ASN A 105 4.94 -5.77 15.61
CA ASN A 105 4.77 -4.35 15.28
C ASN A 105 4.18 -4.13 13.90
N ALA A 106 3.74 -5.20 13.23
CA ALA A 106 3.14 -5.08 11.91
C ALA A 106 1.91 -4.17 11.96
N PHE A 107 1.66 -3.46 10.87
CA PHE A 107 0.52 -2.55 10.79
C PHE A 107 -0.45 -3.01 9.72
N ASP A 108 -1.71 -2.62 9.90
CA ASP A 108 -2.75 -2.89 8.90
C ASP A 108 -2.80 -1.76 7.88
N SER A 109 -2.99 -2.12 6.63
CA SER A 109 -3.14 -1.12 5.59
C SER A 109 -4.29 -1.54 4.68
N ALA A 110 -5.15 -0.58 4.33
CA ALA A 110 -6.27 -0.83 3.44
C ALA A 110 -6.21 0.18 2.31
N LEU A 111 -6.32 -0.33 1.09
CA LEU A 111 -6.35 0.49 -0.11
C LEU A 111 -7.74 0.36 -0.71
N THR A 112 -8.43 1.48 -0.88
CA THR A 112 -9.72 1.50 -1.57
C THR A 112 -9.55 2.27 -2.87
N PHE A 113 -10.23 1.78 -3.89
CA PHE A 113 -10.14 2.30 -5.24
C PHE A 113 -11.51 2.83 -5.63
N GLU A 114 -11.68 4.15 -5.57
CA GLU A 114 -12.98 4.78 -5.80
C GLU A 114 -13.03 5.36 -7.20
N PRO A 115 -14.14 5.19 -7.91
CA PRO A 115 -14.25 5.81 -9.24
C PRO A 115 -14.30 7.32 -9.10
N ALA A 116 -13.58 8.00 -9.98
CA ALA A 116 -13.55 9.46 -10.05
C ALA A 116 -13.65 9.83 -11.53
N GLY A 117 -14.85 9.66 -12.11
CA GLY A 117 -15.02 9.75 -13.54
C GLY A 117 -14.31 8.58 -14.20
N GLU A 118 -13.40 8.89 -15.14
CA GLU A 118 -12.61 7.86 -15.80
C GLU A 118 -11.29 7.62 -15.07
N GLN A 119 -11.11 8.29 -13.93
CA GLN A 119 -9.92 8.15 -13.11
C GLN A 119 -10.26 7.41 -11.84
N THR A 120 -9.27 7.21 -11.00
CA THR A 120 -9.43 6.49 -9.75
C THR A 120 -8.90 7.33 -8.60
N ARG A 121 -9.68 7.44 -7.54
CA ARG A 121 -9.18 7.99 -6.29
C ARG A 121 -8.76 6.82 -5.42
N ILE A 122 -7.46 6.69 -5.17
CA ILE A 122 -6.96 5.67 -4.27
C ILE A 122 -6.84 6.29 -2.88
N VAL A 123 -7.36 5.57 -1.87
CA VAL A 123 -7.24 5.97 -0.47
C VAL A 123 -6.49 4.87 0.25
N MET A 124 -5.40 5.25 0.90
CA MET A 124 -4.58 4.31 1.65
C MET A 124 -4.67 4.67 3.13
N ARG A 125 -5.22 3.75 3.91
CA ARG A 125 -5.38 3.94 5.35
C ARG A 125 -4.50 2.93 6.07
N THR A 126 -3.56 3.43 6.86
CA THR A 126 -2.62 2.60 7.61
C THR A 126 -2.89 2.77 9.10
N VAL A 127 -3.07 1.66 9.81
CA VAL A 127 -3.35 1.68 11.25
C VAL A 127 -2.25 0.92 11.96
N PHE A 128 -1.56 1.60 12.87
CA PHE A 128 -0.46 1.01 13.64
C PHE A 128 -0.99 0.38 14.92
N PRO A 129 -0.26 -0.58 15.50
CA PRO A 129 -0.71 -1.18 16.76
C PRO A 129 -0.79 -0.19 17.91
N THR A 130 0.08 0.84 17.92
CA THR A 130 0.08 1.85 18.97
C THR A 130 0.34 3.23 18.38
N LYS A 131 -0.04 4.24 19.15
CA LYS A 131 0.27 5.62 18.78
C LYS A 131 1.78 5.84 18.70
N GLU A 132 2.53 5.23 19.59
CA GLU A 132 3.98 5.37 19.63
C GLU A 132 4.62 4.85 18.34
N LEU A 133 4.14 3.71 17.85
CA LEU A 133 4.65 3.16 16.59
C LEU A 133 4.29 4.06 15.42
N ARG A 134 3.09 4.63 15.43
CA ARG A 134 2.68 5.58 14.40
C ARG A 134 3.56 6.82 14.41
N ASP A 135 3.81 7.37 15.60
CA ASP A 135 4.63 8.56 15.72
C ASP A 135 6.07 8.30 15.28
N GLU A 136 6.60 7.13 15.62
CA GLU A 136 7.94 6.75 15.17
C GLU A 136 8.00 6.65 13.65
N ALA A 137 6.99 6.05 13.04
CA ALA A 137 6.94 5.92 11.59
C ALA A 137 6.94 7.28 10.92
N VAL A 138 6.16 8.22 11.46
CA VAL A 138 6.06 9.56 10.89
C VAL A 138 7.36 10.37 11.10
N GLU A 139 7.88 10.33 12.32
CA GLU A 139 8.98 11.23 12.69
C GLU A 139 10.35 10.68 12.31
N LYS A 140 10.55 9.37 12.47
CA LYS A 140 11.84 8.76 12.23
C LYS A 140 11.97 8.25 10.80
N TYR A 141 10.91 7.66 10.27
CA TYR A 141 10.97 7.01 8.97
C TYR A 141 10.24 7.77 7.87
N HIS A 142 9.68 8.94 8.19
CA HIS A 142 9.02 9.81 7.20
C HIS A 142 7.93 9.08 6.43
N ALA A 143 7.07 8.37 7.17
CA ALA A 143 6.09 7.49 6.54
C ALA A 143 5.06 8.23 5.69
N ILE A 144 4.73 9.48 6.06
CA ILE A 144 3.75 10.24 5.28
C ILE A 144 4.34 10.59 3.92
N GLU A 145 5.55 11.18 3.91
CA GLU A 145 6.22 11.53 2.67
C GLU A 145 6.48 10.29 1.82
N GLY A 146 6.91 9.20 2.47
CA GLY A 146 7.16 7.95 1.76
C GLY A 146 5.92 7.38 1.12
N GLY A 147 4.79 7.44 1.83
CA GLY A 147 3.52 6.98 1.29
C GLY A 147 3.06 7.82 0.11
N GLU A 148 3.23 9.14 0.21
CA GLU A 148 2.89 10.03 -0.90
C GLU A 148 3.76 9.75 -2.12
N GLN A 149 5.04 9.48 -1.90
CA GLN A 149 5.95 9.15 -3.00
C GLN A 149 5.59 7.81 -3.63
N THR A 150 5.18 6.84 -2.81
CA THR A 150 4.75 5.54 -3.32
C THR A 150 3.54 5.70 -4.23
N LEU A 151 2.55 6.46 -3.81
CA LEU A 151 1.37 6.71 -4.64
C LEU A 151 1.73 7.51 -5.88
N GLY A 152 2.69 8.42 -5.78
CA GLY A 152 3.21 9.16 -6.93
C GLY A 152 3.89 8.25 -7.93
N ASN A 153 4.66 7.27 -7.44
CA ASN A 153 5.32 6.28 -8.29
C ASN A 153 4.29 5.43 -9.02
N LEU A 154 3.22 5.05 -8.34
CA LEU A 154 2.13 4.30 -8.97
C LEU A 154 1.50 5.13 -10.09
N ALA A 155 1.23 6.40 -9.83
CA ALA A 155 0.65 7.29 -10.84
C ALA A 155 1.56 7.40 -12.07
N ALA A 156 2.85 7.57 -11.85
CA ALA A 156 3.82 7.70 -12.92
C ALA A 156 3.94 6.40 -13.72
N TYR A 157 3.95 5.27 -13.02
CA TYR A 157 4.04 3.97 -13.67
C TYR A 157 2.84 3.73 -14.60
N LEU A 158 1.64 4.04 -14.12
CA LEU A 158 0.44 3.84 -14.91
C LEU A 158 0.36 4.81 -16.09
N ALA A 159 0.82 6.04 -15.91
CA ALA A 159 0.86 6.99 -17.01
C ALA A 159 1.79 6.48 -18.13
N GLU A 160 2.93 5.94 -17.75
CA GLU A 160 3.90 5.42 -18.68
C GLU A 160 3.37 4.20 -19.43
N THR A 161 2.80 3.23 -18.69
CA THR A 161 2.30 2.01 -19.33
C THR A 161 1.07 2.26 -20.17
N THR A 162 0.22 3.20 -19.79
CA THR A 162 -0.95 3.55 -20.57
C THR A 162 -0.53 4.19 -21.90
N GLN A 163 0.48 5.05 -21.87
CA GLN A 163 0.99 5.66 -23.09
C GLN A 163 1.57 4.61 -24.03
N GLU A 164 2.32 3.66 -23.47
CA GLU A 164 2.87 2.57 -24.28
C GLU A 164 1.77 1.77 -24.94
N GLY A 165 0.71 1.48 -24.19
CA GLY A 165 -0.43 0.76 -24.73
C GLY A 165 -1.14 1.54 -25.81
N THR A 166 -1.21 2.85 -25.68
CA THR A 166 -1.86 3.70 -26.67
C THR A 166 -1.07 3.74 -27.97
N VAL A 167 0.24 3.74 -27.86
CA VAL A 167 1.10 3.83 -29.05
C VAL A 167 1.01 2.56 -29.90
N ARG A 168 0.72 1.43 -29.26
CA ARG A 168 0.56 0.19 -30.01
C ARG A 168 -0.79 0.10 -30.67
#